data_0c2f88a29df0129d637bf4e19e71ecb2
#
_entry.id   0c2f88a29df0129d637bf4e19e71ecb2
#
_cell.length_a   1.000
_cell.length_b   1.000
_cell.length_c   1.000
_cell.angle_alpha   90.00
_cell.angle_beta   90.00
_cell.angle_gamma   90.00
#
_symmetry.space_group_name_H-M   'P 1'
#
loop_
_entity.id
_entity.type
_entity.pdbx_description
1 polymer ?
#
loop_
_entity_poly.entity_id
_entity_poly.type
_entity_poly.pdbx_seq_one_letter_code
_entity_poly.pdbx_strand_id
1 'polypeptide(L)'
;TAPEGYGFTPAEHADVVGGFVDGLGVDEFSLVMQDWGGPIGMQVALDRPESVKALILGNTWAWPRTDNATQRFSSALGEGRSGEFLVDRANVFVNVFLKRGMRRRSVTGAEMRMWRGPFLDRDSRLAVRVMPRELSGSTDWLADIEGRIDEIADKPALLFWADQDPMFRGTEKRKWEGILTNRRTYILRHAGHFWQDDAGPEASLMIRYWWDNLV
;
A
#
# COMPACT_ATOMS: atom_id res chain seq x y z
N THR A 1 16.75 12.77 -0.43
CA THR A 1 16.07 13.99 0.06
C THR A 1 14.98 14.35 -0.92
N ALA A 2 13.77 14.65 -0.42
CA ALA A 2 12.69 15.12 -1.26
C ALA A 2 13.00 16.54 -1.79
N PRO A 3 12.52 16.90 -2.99
CA PRO A 3 12.67 18.25 -3.50
C PRO A 3 11.92 19.27 -2.62
N GLU A 4 12.31 20.54 -2.71
CA GLU A 4 11.62 21.62 -2.03
C GLU A 4 10.15 21.69 -2.49
N GLY A 5 9.22 21.81 -1.54
CA GLY A 5 7.77 21.85 -1.82
C GLY A 5 7.10 20.49 -1.99
N TYR A 6 7.82 19.37 -1.90
CA TYR A 6 7.23 18.04 -1.96
C TYR A 6 6.40 17.75 -0.69
N GLY A 7 5.10 17.53 -0.86
CA GLY A 7 4.15 17.38 0.24
C GLY A 7 4.02 15.97 0.81
N PHE A 8 4.60 14.97 0.16
CA PHE A 8 4.47 13.54 0.48
C PHE A 8 3.02 13.02 0.41
N THR A 9 2.17 13.65 -0.38
CA THR A 9 0.82 13.16 -0.63
C THR A 9 0.84 11.92 -1.52
N PRO A 10 -0.19 11.05 -1.46
CA PRO A 10 -0.28 9.89 -2.34
C PRO A 10 -0.27 10.25 -3.84
N ALA A 11 -0.89 11.36 -4.22
CA ALA A 11 -0.89 11.85 -5.59
C ALA A 11 0.53 12.22 -6.06
N GLU A 12 1.29 12.98 -5.26
CA GLU A 12 2.70 13.30 -5.57
C GLU A 12 3.56 12.03 -5.65
N HIS A 13 3.30 11.04 -4.80
CA HIS A 13 3.98 9.74 -4.92
C HIS A 13 3.62 9.03 -6.23
N ALA A 14 2.37 9.08 -6.68
CA ALA A 14 1.96 8.51 -7.95
C ALA A 14 2.67 9.19 -9.13
N ASP A 15 2.78 10.52 -9.12
CA ASP A 15 3.53 11.29 -10.11
C ASP A 15 5.01 10.88 -10.18
N VAL A 16 5.65 10.73 -9.00
CA VAL A 16 7.06 10.29 -8.93
C VAL A 16 7.23 8.86 -9.46
N VAL A 17 6.34 7.93 -9.07
CA VAL A 17 6.40 6.54 -9.55
C VAL A 17 6.13 6.48 -11.04
N GLY A 18 5.14 7.25 -11.54
CA GLY A 18 4.85 7.36 -12.97
C GLY A 18 6.04 7.87 -13.76
N GLY A 19 6.66 8.99 -13.32
CA GLY A 19 7.85 9.53 -13.93
C GLY A 19 9.06 8.58 -13.89
N PHE A 20 9.17 7.76 -12.83
CA PHE A 20 10.19 6.71 -12.76
C PHE A 20 9.95 5.61 -13.81
N VAL A 21 8.70 5.14 -13.96
CA VAL A 21 8.34 4.15 -14.99
C VAL A 21 8.66 4.69 -16.40
N ASP A 22 8.27 5.93 -16.68
CA ASP A 22 8.55 6.58 -17.96
C ASP A 22 10.06 6.71 -18.21
N GLY A 23 10.83 7.05 -17.18
CA GLY A 23 12.28 7.16 -17.25
C GLY A 23 13.01 5.82 -17.47
N LEU A 24 12.38 4.69 -17.16
CA LEU A 24 12.91 3.35 -17.46
C LEU A 24 12.77 3.00 -18.95
N GLY A 25 11.88 3.66 -19.69
CA GLY A 25 11.61 3.39 -21.10
C GLY A 25 11.11 1.97 -21.37
N VAL A 26 10.35 1.39 -20.44
CA VAL A 26 9.77 0.04 -20.60
C VAL A 26 8.40 0.14 -21.25
N ASP A 27 8.14 -0.73 -22.24
CA ASP A 27 6.87 -0.76 -22.97
C ASP A 27 5.74 -1.40 -22.11
N GLU A 28 6.08 -2.40 -21.32
CA GLU A 28 5.15 -3.13 -20.46
C GLU A 28 5.71 -3.30 -19.05
N PHE A 29 4.83 -3.22 -18.06
CA PHE A 29 5.19 -3.48 -16.66
C PHE A 29 4.05 -4.16 -15.90
N SER A 30 4.38 -4.73 -14.74
CA SER A 30 3.42 -5.25 -13.77
C SER A 30 3.64 -4.57 -12.43
N LEU A 31 2.55 -4.39 -11.68
CA LEU A 31 2.57 -3.69 -10.39
C LEU A 31 2.33 -4.68 -9.25
N VAL A 32 3.21 -4.63 -8.25
CA VAL A 32 3.01 -5.32 -6.96
C VAL A 32 2.71 -4.25 -5.91
N MET A 33 1.52 -4.30 -5.36
CA MET A 33 0.95 -3.21 -4.55
C MET A 33 0.47 -3.70 -3.19
N GLN A 34 0.71 -2.88 -2.16
CA GLN A 34 0.26 -3.14 -0.80
C GLN A 34 -0.01 -1.82 -0.08
N ASP A 35 -1.00 -1.77 0.79
CA ASP A 35 -1.40 -0.59 1.56
C ASP A 35 -1.55 0.65 0.66
N TRP A 36 -0.94 1.78 0.96
CA TRP A 36 -0.93 2.98 0.11
C TRP A 36 -0.36 2.75 -1.30
N GLY A 37 0.46 1.71 -1.47
CA GLY A 37 0.90 1.30 -2.80
C GLY A 37 -0.23 0.90 -3.73
N GLY A 38 -1.42 0.53 -3.20
CA GLY A 38 -2.61 0.27 -4.00
C GLY A 38 -3.11 1.49 -4.76
N PRO A 39 -3.59 2.55 -4.08
CA PRO A 39 -4.07 3.74 -4.78
C PRO A 39 -2.97 4.42 -5.62
N ILE A 40 -1.73 4.49 -5.11
CA ILE A 40 -0.58 5.04 -5.86
C ILE A 40 -0.34 4.26 -7.15
N GLY A 41 -0.25 2.92 -7.07
CA GLY A 41 -0.03 2.08 -8.23
C GLY A 41 -1.23 2.03 -9.18
N MET A 42 -2.47 2.15 -8.66
CA MET A 42 -3.67 2.25 -9.49
C MET A 42 -3.67 3.54 -10.31
N GLN A 43 -3.30 4.68 -9.73
CA GLN A 43 -3.14 5.92 -10.51
C GLN A 43 -2.13 5.73 -11.65
N VAL A 44 -0.96 5.15 -11.36
CA VAL A 44 0.06 4.86 -12.39
C VAL A 44 -0.48 3.93 -13.49
N ALA A 45 -1.26 2.91 -13.10
CA ALA A 45 -1.88 1.98 -14.04
C ALA A 45 -2.95 2.64 -14.93
N LEU A 46 -3.81 3.47 -14.32
CA LEU A 46 -4.88 4.20 -15.02
C LEU A 46 -4.34 5.24 -16.01
N ASP A 47 -3.19 5.82 -15.72
CA ASP A 47 -2.53 6.76 -16.63
C ASP A 47 -1.79 6.04 -17.78
N ARG A 48 -1.56 4.73 -17.68
CA ARG A 48 -0.83 3.90 -18.66
C ARG A 48 -1.48 2.53 -18.86
N PRO A 49 -2.80 2.46 -19.16
CA PRO A 49 -3.55 1.20 -19.14
C PRO A 49 -3.02 0.18 -20.17
N GLU A 50 -2.51 0.66 -21.31
CA GLU A 50 -1.96 -0.22 -22.36
C GLU A 50 -0.62 -0.86 -21.95
N SER A 51 0.16 -0.20 -21.10
CA SER A 51 1.45 -0.71 -20.63
C SER A 51 1.32 -1.67 -19.43
N VAL A 52 0.15 -1.76 -18.81
CA VAL A 52 -0.08 -2.66 -17.67
C VAL A 52 -0.30 -4.09 -18.14
N LYS A 53 0.64 -4.97 -17.79
CA LYS A 53 0.56 -6.40 -18.09
C LYS A 53 -0.22 -7.18 -17.03
N ALA A 54 0.01 -6.90 -15.76
CA ALA A 54 -0.65 -7.58 -14.65
C ALA A 54 -0.64 -6.76 -13.36
N LEU A 55 -1.61 -7.05 -12.49
CA LEU A 55 -1.78 -6.41 -11.18
C LEU A 55 -1.63 -7.47 -10.08
N ILE A 56 -0.78 -7.22 -9.10
CA ILE A 56 -0.61 -8.05 -7.92
C ILE A 56 -0.91 -7.19 -6.69
N LEU A 57 -2.01 -7.49 -6.00
CA LEU A 57 -2.52 -6.69 -4.89
C LEU A 57 -2.52 -7.50 -3.60
N GLY A 58 -1.98 -6.92 -2.55
CA GLY A 58 -2.01 -7.53 -1.23
C GLY A 58 -2.42 -6.54 -0.15
N ASN A 59 -3.51 -6.81 0.57
CA ASN A 59 -4.00 -5.99 1.68
C ASN A 59 -3.95 -4.49 1.37
N THR A 60 -4.75 -4.07 0.40
CA THR A 60 -4.81 -2.70 -0.12
C THR A 60 -6.22 -2.32 -0.58
N TRP A 61 -6.38 -1.05 -0.92
CA TRP A 61 -7.63 -0.46 -1.45
C TRP A 61 -7.29 0.56 -2.55
N ALA A 62 -8.31 1.13 -3.22
CA ALA A 62 -8.14 2.26 -4.14
C ALA A 62 -9.44 3.10 -4.27
N TRP A 63 -10.07 3.42 -3.14
CA TRP A 63 -11.33 4.20 -3.05
C TRP A 63 -11.38 4.97 -1.73
N PRO A 64 -12.27 5.99 -1.61
CA PRO A 64 -12.46 6.73 -0.36
C PRO A 64 -12.80 5.82 0.82
N ARG A 65 -12.17 6.04 1.95
CA ARG A 65 -12.46 5.35 3.21
C ARG A 65 -13.15 6.29 4.17
N THR A 66 -14.47 6.21 4.21
CA THR A 66 -15.33 7.11 5.00
C THR A 66 -15.81 6.51 6.33
N ASP A 67 -15.35 5.29 6.68
CA ASP A 67 -15.73 4.64 7.92
C ASP A 67 -15.14 5.34 9.17
N ASN A 68 -15.89 5.29 10.27
CA ASN A 68 -15.53 5.96 11.52
C ASN A 68 -14.18 5.50 12.12
N ALA A 69 -13.75 4.27 11.85
CA ALA A 69 -12.47 3.75 12.35
C ALA A 69 -11.30 4.39 11.60
N THR A 70 -11.41 4.49 10.28
CA THR A 70 -10.44 5.18 9.44
C THR A 70 -10.33 6.65 9.81
N GLN A 71 -11.46 7.36 9.97
CA GLN A 71 -11.46 8.77 10.37
C GLN A 71 -10.79 8.97 11.75
N ARG A 72 -11.12 8.16 12.74
CA ARG A 72 -10.47 8.23 14.06
C ARG A 72 -8.97 7.95 14.00
N PHE A 73 -8.54 7.00 13.17
CA PHE A 73 -7.13 6.69 12.98
C PHE A 73 -6.39 7.86 12.32
N SER A 74 -6.98 8.42 11.25
CA SER A 74 -6.46 9.61 10.55
C SER A 74 -6.28 10.78 11.52
N SER A 75 -7.33 11.15 12.27
CA SER A 75 -7.27 12.26 13.23
C SER A 75 -6.29 11.99 14.38
N ALA A 76 -6.26 10.77 14.92
CA ALA A 76 -5.39 10.45 16.06
C ALA A 76 -3.89 10.52 15.75
N LEU A 77 -3.49 10.18 14.52
CA LEU A 77 -2.08 10.14 14.10
C LEU A 77 -1.70 11.31 13.18
N GLY A 78 -2.66 11.79 12.39
CA GLY A 78 -2.40 12.85 11.40
C GLY A 78 -2.54 14.26 11.97
N GLU A 79 -3.30 14.47 13.06
CA GLU A 79 -3.69 15.79 13.51
C GLU A 79 -3.27 16.07 14.96
N GLY A 80 -2.98 17.34 15.24
CA GLY A 80 -2.72 17.86 16.58
C GLY A 80 -1.44 17.40 17.24
N ARG A 81 -1.19 17.93 18.46
CA ARG A 81 0.04 17.72 19.24
C ARG A 81 0.27 16.26 19.65
N SER A 82 -0.80 15.49 19.84
CA SER A 82 -0.71 14.06 20.18
C SER A 82 -0.22 13.23 19.00
N GLY A 83 -0.73 13.46 17.79
CA GLY A 83 -0.26 12.80 16.58
C GLY A 83 1.21 13.14 16.28
N GLU A 84 1.59 14.42 16.39
CA GLU A 84 2.97 14.85 16.26
C GLU A 84 3.88 14.14 17.27
N PHE A 85 3.48 14.04 18.54
CA PHE A 85 4.29 13.34 19.56
C PHE A 85 4.46 11.85 19.21
N LEU A 86 3.38 11.17 18.85
CA LEU A 86 3.40 9.74 18.54
C LEU A 86 4.28 9.42 17.31
N VAL A 87 4.19 10.23 16.26
CA VAL A 87 4.96 10.02 15.04
C VAL A 87 6.37 10.57 15.19
N ASP A 88 6.51 11.87 15.52
CA ASP A 88 7.80 12.57 15.48
C ASP A 88 8.73 12.15 16.61
N ARG A 89 8.21 11.87 17.83
CA ARG A 89 9.02 11.51 19.00
C ARG A 89 9.07 10.01 19.23
N ALA A 90 7.92 9.34 19.27
CA ALA A 90 7.84 7.93 19.60
C ALA A 90 8.09 7.00 18.40
N ASN A 91 8.10 7.53 17.16
CA ASN A 91 8.21 6.75 15.93
C ASN A 91 7.28 5.52 15.96
N VAL A 92 5.98 5.78 16.25
CA VAL A 92 4.98 4.76 16.56
C VAL A 92 4.79 3.75 15.41
N PHE A 93 4.94 4.20 14.16
CA PHE A 93 4.82 3.30 13.00
C PHE A 93 5.87 2.20 13.02
N VAL A 94 7.14 2.55 13.21
CA VAL A 94 8.22 1.57 13.25
C VAL A 94 8.22 0.80 14.58
N ASN A 95 8.02 1.49 15.70
CA ASN A 95 8.17 0.85 17.02
C ASN A 95 6.98 0.00 17.43
N VAL A 96 5.78 0.30 16.94
CA VAL A 96 4.54 -0.38 17.34
C VAL A 96 3.85 -1.05 16.16
N PHE A 97 3.53 -0.30 15.08
CA PHE A 97 2.72 -0.88 13.99
C PHE A 97 3.47 -1.94 13.21
N LEU A 98 4.76 -1.77 12.93
CA LEU A 98 5.55 -2.80 12.29
C LEU A 98 5.49 -4.12 13.08
N LYS A 99 5.73 -4.07 14.38
CA LYS A 99 5.70 -5.27 15.24
C LYS A 99 4.31 -5.91 15.29
N ARG A 100 3.25 -5.09 15.33
CA ARG A 100 1.87 -5.59 15.36
C ARG A 100 1.39 -6.06 13.99
N GLY A 101 2.00 -5.58 12.93
CA GLY A 101 1.71 -5.98 11.57
C GLY A 101 2.34 -7.30 11.15
N MET A 102 3.33 -7.81 11.89
CA MET A 102 3.86 -9.17 11.74
C MET A 102 3.05 -10.14 12.60
N ARG A 103 2.72 -11.32 12.08
CA ARG A 103 1.88 -12.31 12.78
C ARG A 103 2.47 -13.71 12.82
N ARG A 104 3.20 -14.11 11.78
CA ARG A 104 3.85 -15.43 11.72
C ARG A 104 5.16 -15.48 12.50
N ARG A 105 5.80 -14.33 12.68
CA ARG A 105 7.07 -14.21 13.38
C ARG A 105 7.19 -12.91 14.15
N SER A 106 8.12 -12.87 15.07
CA SER A 106 8.50 -11.63 15.76
C SER A 106 9.65 -10.94 15.02
N VAL A 107 9.62 -9.61 14.99
CA VAL A 107 10.71 -8.80 14.44
C VAL A 107 11.89 -8.82 15.42
N THR A 108 13.06 -9.21 14.95
CA THR A 108 14.28 -9.27 15.76
C THR A 108 14.83 -7.87 16.09
N GLY A 109 15.72 -7.80 17.08
CA GLY A 109 16.40 -6.55 17.42
C GLY A 109 17.28 -5.99 16.28
N ALA A 110 17.87 -6.88 15.47
CA ALA A 110 18.66 -6.49 14.29
C ALA A 110 17.77 -5.87 13.20
N GLU A 111 16.66 -6.53 12.86
CA GLU A 111 15.66 -6.01 11.91
C GLU A 111 15.07 -4.69 12.38
N MET A 112 14.74 -4.55 13.67
CA MET A 112 14.25 -3.29 14.22
C MET A 112 15.24 -2.14 14.05
N ARG A 113 16.56 -2.39 14.12
CA ARG A 113 17.58 -1.35 13.85
C ARG A 113 17.56 -0.96 12.37
N MET A 114 17.42 -1.92 11.45
CA MET A 114 17.32 -1.66 10.02
C MET A 114 16.07 -0.83 9.70
N TRP A 115 14.91 -1.22 10.22
CA TRP A 115 13.65 -0.49 10.02
C TRP A 115 13.65 0.92 10.59
N ARG A 116 14.40 1.17 11.68
CA ARG A 116 14.56 2.51 12.27
C ARG A 116 15.51 3.39 11.48
N GLY A 117 16.45 2.79 10.74
CA GLY A 117 17.51 3.52 10.04
C GLY A 117 17.03 4.68 9.17
N PRO A 118 15.97 4.53 8.34
CA PRO A 118 15.42 5.63 7.53
C PRO A 118 14.71 6.73 8.34
N PHE A 119 14.38 6.50 9.62
CA PHE A 119 13.51 7.35 10.44
C PHE A 119 14.21 7.84 11.72
N LEU A 120 15.47 8.30 11.60
CA LEU A 120 16.29 8.68 12.76
C LEU A 120 15.87 9.99 13.41
N ASP A 121 15.42 10.94 12.62
CA ASP A 121 15.05 12.30 13.07
C ASP A 121 13.61 12.66 12.67
N ARG A 122 13.19 13.88 13.03
CA ARG A 122 11.84 14.38 12.77
C ARG A 122 11.57 14.59 11.28
N ASP A 123 12.54 15.08 10.55
CA ASP A 123 12.36 15.44 9.15
C ASP A 123 12.22 14.18 8.30
N SER A 124 12.99 13.14 8.59
CA SER A 124 12.86 11.82 7.95
C SER A 124 11.51 11.13 8.22
N ARG A 125 10.74 11.57 9.23
CA ARG A 125 9.39 11.04 9.55
C ARG A 125 8.25 11.85 8.94
N LEU A 126 8.54 12.87 8.15
CA LEU A 126 7.51 13.73 7.57
C LEU A 126 6.50 12.94 6.71
N ALA A 127 6.96 12.06 5.83
CA ALA A 127 6.09 11.20 5.04
C ALA A 127 5.16 10.34 5.91
N VAL A 128 5.72 9.74 6.97
CA VAL A 128 4.97 8.90 7.91
C VAL A 128 3.90 9.70 8.67
N ARG A 129 4.10 11.00 8.84
CA ARG A 129 3.12 11.90 9.46
C ARG A 129 2.02 12.34 8.49
N VAL A 130 2.36 12.50 7.20
CA VAL A 130 1.41 12.92 6.17
C VAL A 130 0.42 11.79 5.85
N MET A 131 0.90 10.58 5.60
CA MET A 131 0.09 9.46 5.13
C MET A 131 -1.20 9.16 5.93
N PRO A 132 -1.23 9.22 7.28
CA PRO A 132 -2.49 9.05 8.02
C PRO A 132 -3.52 10.16 7.75
N ARG A 133 -3.08 11.39 7.49
CA ARG A 133 -3.97 12.52 7.15
C ARG A 133 -4.63 12.30 5.80
N GLU A 134 -3.89 11.74 4.87
CA GLU A 134 -4.32 11.51 3.50
C GLU A 134 -5.43 10.45 3.39
N LEU A 135 -5.67 9.64 4.42
CA LEU A 135 -6.85 8.77 4.48
C LEU A 135 -8.17 9.55 4.38
N SER A 136 -8.17 10.79 4.84
CA SER A 136 -9.30 11.72 4.71
C SER A 136 -9.02 12.86 3.73
N GLY A 137 -7.75 13.29 3.61
CA GLY A 137 -7.32 14.42 2.78
C GLY A 137 -7.39 14.12 1.28
N SER A 138 -7.13 12.88 0.87
CA SER A 138 -7.10 12.47 -0.53
C SER A 138 -8.43 11.89 -1.04
N THR A 139 -9.56 12.24 -0.41
CA THR A 139 -10.88 11.65 -0.74
C THR A 139 -11.27 11.85 -2.21
N ASP A 140 -11.10 13.05 -2.76
CA ASP A 140 -11.48 13.36 -4.15
C ASP A 140 -10.57 12.62 -5.15
N TRP A 141 -9.27 12.56 -4.88
CA TRP A 141 -8.31 11.80 -5.68
C TRP A 141 -8.62 10.29 -5.66
N LEU A 142 -8.96 9.74 -4.49
CA LEU A 142 -9.38 8.35 -4.37
C LEU A 142 -10.71 8.07 -5.06
N ALA A 143 -11.62 9.05 -5.11
CA ALA A 143 -12.89 8.93 -5.83
C ALA A 143 -12.68 8.94 -7.35
N ASP A 144 -11.72 9.71 -7.86
CA ASP A 144 -11.34 9.70 -9.27
C ASP A 144 -10.78 8.33 -9.67
N ILE A 145 -9.87 7.77 -8.88
CA ILE A 145 -9.34 6.41 -9.10
C ILE A 145 -10.48 5.40 -9.11
N GLU A 146 -11.37 5.43 -8.11
CA GLU A 146 -12.52 4.51 -8.04
C GLU A 146 -13.40 4.61 -9.28
N GLY A 147 -13.65 5.84 -9.75
CA GLY A 147 -14.48 6.10 -10.93
C GLY A 147 -13.89 5.58 -12.24
N ARG A 148 -12.58 5.39 -12.30
CA ARG A 148 -11.84 4.95 -13.50
C ARG A 148 -11.36 3.49 -13.43
N ILE A 149 -11.51 2.83 -12.30
CA ILE A 149 -10.89 1.52 -12.05
C ILE A 149 -11.35 0.43 -13.03
N ASP A 150 -12.53 0.60 -13.64
CA ASP A 150 -13.07 -0.30 -14.66
C ASP A 150 -12.23 -0.31 -15.95
N GLU A 151 -11.43 0.74 -16.21
CA GLU A 151 -10.55 0.82 -17.38
C GLU A 151 -9.47 -0.28 -17.40
N ILE A 152 -9.15 -0.85 -16.23
CA ILE A 152 -8.12 -1.89 -16.05
C ILE A 152 -8.67 -3.15 -15.35
N ALA A 153 -9.98 -3.27 -15.20
CA ALA A 153 -10.62 -4.36 -14.45
C ALA A 153 -10.47 -5.76 -15.11
N ASP A 154 -10.19 -5.82 -16.39
CA ASP A 154 -9.95 -7.04 -17.16
C ASP A 154 -8.49 -7.52 -17.17
N LYS A 155 -7.56 -6.68 -16.70
CA LYS A 155 -6.15 -7.05 -16.61
C LYS A 155 -5.95 -8.28 -15.71
N PRO A 156 -5.00 -9.16 -16.06
CA PRO A 156 -4.67 -10.30 -15.19
C PRO A 156 -4.32 -9.81 -13.78
N ALA A 157 -5.00 -10.35 -12.77
CA ALA A 157 -4.82 -9.91 -11.40
C ALA A 157 -4.60 -11.06 -10.42
N LEU A 158 -3.68 -10.87 -9.48
CA LEU A 158 -3.43 -11.77 -8.37
C LEU A 158 -3.69 -11.03 -7.06
N LEU A 159 -4.64 -11.51 -6.28
CA LEU A 159 -4.93 -10.99 -4.95
C LEU A 159 -4.26 -11.86 -3.88
N PHE A 160 -3.38 -11.28 -3.09
CA PHE A 160 -2.90 -11.87 -1.84
C PHE A 160 -3.65 -11.26 -0.67
N TRP A 161 -4.16 -12.08 0.24
CA TRP A 161 -4.83 -11.55 1.41
C TRP A 161 -4.31 -12.21 2.69
N ALA A 162 -3.55 -11.45 3.45
CA ALA A 162 -3.10 -11.82 4.79
C ALA A 162 -4.30 -11.75 5.75
N ASP A 163 -4.72 -12.89 6.30
CA ASP A 163 -5.99 -13.02 7.03
C ASP A 163 -5.95 -12.47 8.47
N GLN A 164 -4.74 -12.16 8.98
CA GLN A 164 -4.53 -11.57 10.30
C GLN A 164 -4.17 -10.08 10.26
N ASP A 165 -4.35 -9.44 9.10
CA ASP A 165 -4.15 -8.00 8.99
C ASP A 165 -5.20 -7.23 9.80
N PRO A 166 -4.79 -6.38 10.77
CA PRO A 166 -5.73 -5.62 11.56
C PRO A 166 -6.41 -4.47 10.81
N MET A 167 -5.83 -4.01 9.70
CA MET A 167 -6.29 -2.86 8.92
C MET A 167 -7.22 -3.25 7.77
N PHE A 168 -6.99 -4.42 7.15
CA PHE A 168 -7.72 -4.91 5.99
C PHE A 168 -8.36 -6.26 6.26
N ARG A 169 -9.64 -6.26 6.71
CA ARG A 169 -10.32 -7.46 7.22
C ARG A 169 -11.20 -8.20 6.20
N GLY A 170 -11.00 -7.97 4.93
CA GLY A 170 -11.69 -8.70 3.88
C GLY A 170 -12.84 -7.97 3.20
N THR A 171 -13.26 -6.79 3.65
CA THR A 171 -14.22 -5.94 2.92
C THR A 171 -13.58 -5.43 1.64
N GLU A 172 -12.35 -4.95 1.74
CA GLU A 172 -11.55 -4.50 0.62
C GLU A 172 -11.26 -5.65 -0.36
N LYS A 173 -10.94 -6.84 0.17
CA LYS A 173 -10.77 -8.04 -0.66
C LYS A 173 -12.00 -8.34 -1.49
N ARG A 174 -13.18 -8.38 -0.86
CA ARG A 174 -14.44 -8.63 -1.58
C ARG A 174 -14.74 -7.57 -2.63
N LYS A 175 -14.42 -6.30 -2.34
CA LYS A 175 -14.60 -5.22 -3.31
C LYS A 175 -13.66 -5.39 -4.50
N TRP A 176 -12.38 -5.70 -4.29
CA TRP A 176 -11.46 -6.07 -5.38
C TRP A 176 -11.95 -7.28 -6.18
N GLU A 177 -12.45 -8.31 -5.49
CA GLU A 177 -13.03 -9.50 -6.15
C GLU A 177 -14.28 -9.18 -6.97
N GLY A 178 -15.01 -8.13 -6.63
CA GLY A 178 -16.14 -7.62 -7.41
C GLY A 178 -15.72 -6.82 -8.64
N ILE A 179 -14.62 -6.08 -8.55
CA ILE A 179 -14.11 -5.20 -9.62
C ILE A 179 -13.32 -5.99 -10.66
N LEU A 180 -12.31 -6.73 -10.23
CA LEU A 180 -11.37 -7.40 -11.14
C LEU A 180 -11.98 -8.67 -11.72
N THR A 181 -12.18 -8.70 -13.03
CA THR A 181 -12.86 -9.80 -13.73
C THR A 181 -11.95 -10.98 -14.04
N ASN A 182 -10.66 -10.73 -14.28
CA ASN A 182 -9.63 -11.75 -14.58
C ASN A 182 -8.67 -11.90 -13.40
N ARG A 183 -9.14 -12.52 -12.31
CA ARG A 183 -8.36 -12.60 -11.08
C ARG A 183 -8.21 -14.01 -10.52
N ARG A 184 -7.15 -14.19 -9.72
CA ARG A 184 -7.03 -15.27 -8.74
C ARG A 184 -6.80 -14.69 -7.34
N THR A 185 -7.33 -15.32 -6.30
CA THR A 185 -7.15 -14.90 -4.90
C THR A 185 -6.47 -16.01 -4.11
N TYR A 186 -5.41 -15.64 -3.37
CA TYR A 186 -4.74 -16.49 -2.39
C TYR A 186 -4.84 -15.88 -1.00
N ILE A 187 -5.17 -16.73 -0.01
CA ILE A 187 -5.19 -16.32 1.39
C ILE A 187 -3.86 -16.73 2.04
N LEU A 188 -3.10 -15.74 2.47
CA LEU A 188 -1.90 -15.94 3.27
C LEU A 188 -2.31 -16.16 4.73
N ARG A 189 -2.48 -17.44 5.11
CA ARG A 189 -2.96 -17.84 6.43
C ARG A 189 -2.02 -17.40 7.53
N HIS A 190 -2.58 -16.83 8.60
CA HIS A 190 -1.85 -16.34 9.78
C HIS A 190 -0.81 -15.24 9.47
N ALA A 191 -0.81 -14.66 8.28
CA ALA A 191 0.04 -13.55 7.91
C ALA A 191 -0.61 -12.21 8.31
N GLY A 192 0.21 -11.24 8.64
CA GLY A 192 -0.20 -9.90 9.01
C GLY A 192 -0.06 -8.89 7.87
N HIS A 193 -0.12 -7.62 8.23
CA HIS A 193 -0.10 -6.49 7.29
C HIS A 193 1.16 -6.47 6.40
N PHE A 194 2.32 -6.71 6.98
CA PHE A 194 3.59 -6.75 6.25
C PHE A 194 3.86 -8.17 5.71
N TRP A 195 2.96 -8.66 4.87
CA TRP A 195 3.00 -10.02 4.34
C TRP A 195 4.27 -10.31 3.53
N GLN A 196 4.92 -9.29 2.97
CA GLN A 196 6.18 -9.42 2.24
C GLN A 196 7.30 -9.99 3.15
N ASP A 197 7.32 -9.55 4.41
CA ASP A 197 8.24 -10.05 5.43
C ASP A 197 7.70 -11.29 6.17
N ASP A 198 6.39 -11.35 6.37
CA ASP A 198 5.73 -12.34 7.19
C ASP A 198 5.48 -13.66 6.44
N ALA A 199 5.24 -13.58 5.12
CA ALA A 199 4.91 -14.68 4.22
C ALA A 199 5.62 -14.59 2.86
N GLY A 200 6.70 -13.83 2.74
CA GLY A 200 7.39 -13.54 1.47
C GLY A 200 7.75 -14.77 0.63
N PRO A 201 8.35 -15.82 1.20
CA PRO A 201 8.66 -17.03 0.45
C PRO A 201 7.43 -17.71 -0.16
N GLU A 202 6.31 -17.78 0.59
CA GLU A 202 5.04 -18.34 0.10
C GLU A 202 4.46 -17.46 -1.02
N ALA A 203 4.40 -16.16 -0.80
CA ALA A 203 3.91 -15.20 -1.79
C ALA A 203 4.74 -15.25 -3.08
N SER A 204 6.06 -15.32 -2.99
CA SER A 204 6.95 -15.43 -4.14
C SER A 204 6.70 -16.68 -4.96
N LEU A 205 6.49 -17.84 -4.31
CA LEU A 205 6.15 -19.09 -4.99
C LEU A 205 4.79 -18.99 -5.70
N MET A 206 3.80 -18.35 -5.06
CA MET A 206 2.47 -18.17 -5.66
C MET A 206 2.49 -17.19 -6.81
N ILE A 207 3.24 -16.09 -6.73
CA ILE A 207 3.44 -15.15 -7.84
C ILE A 207 4.06 -15.88 -9.02
N ARG A 208 5.15 -16.61 -8.80
CA ARG A 208 5.82 -17.36 -9.85
C ARG A 208 4.89 -18.40 -10.50
N TYR A 209 4.22 -19.23 -9.69
CA TYR A 209 3.27 -20.22 -10.21
C TYR A 209 2.14 -19.58 -11.02
N TRP A 210 1.57 -18.48 -10.52
CA TRP A 210 0.52 -17.76 -11.23
C TRP A 210 1.05 -17.16 -12.54
N TRP A 211 2.23 -16.56 -12.51
CA TRP A 211 2.86 -15.93 -13.66
C TRP A 211 3.15 -16.95 -14.77
N ASP A 212 3.71 -18.09 -14.42
CA ASP A 212 4.03 -19.16 -15.37
C ASP A 212 2.76 -19.80 -16.00
N ASN A 213 1.58 -19.52 -15.43
CA ASN A 213 0.27 -20.02 -15.90
C ASN A 213 -0.67 -18.90 -16.35
N LEU A 214 -0.17 -17.70 -16.64
CA LEU A 214 -0.95 -16.59 -17.20
C LEU A 214 -1.28 -16.79 -18.70
N VAL A 215 -0.57 -17.66 -19.37
CA VAL A 215 -0.69 -17.94 -20.82
C VAL A 215 -1.54 -19.18 -21.04
#